data_6001b43e7b8c8e04cdf67b5dceadd546
#
_entry.id   6001b43e7b8c8e04cdf67b5dceadd546
#
_cell.length_a   1.000
_cell.length_b   1.000
_cell.length_c   1.000
_cell.angle_alpha   90.00
_cell.angle_beta   90.00
_cell.angle_gamma   90.00
#
_symmetry.space_group_name_H-M   'P 1'
#
loop_
_entity.id
_entity.type
_entity.pdbx_description
1 polymer ?
#
loop_
_entity_poly.entity_id
_entity_poly.type
_entity_poly.pdbx_seq_one_letter_code
_entity_poly.pdbx_strand_id
1 'polypeptide(L)'
;MLSREKISNSRQLAVYVMHYHSPIGTIELSSDGISLTGLHFVNEVDDVDDAIDLAVFRQTSQWLDIYFSGRMTDTTQAPPLRLEGTPFQKKVWSQLLTIPYGKTVTYGAIAKRIGCRSAQAVAGAISRNPVSIIVPCHRVVGADGKLTGYAGGIGRKHSLLCIEDGGLF
;
A
#
# COMPACT_ATOMS: atom_id res chain seq x y z
N MET A 1 -3.71 0.13 31.41
CA MET A 1 -4.28 -1.12 30.90
C MET A 1 -3.51 -1.48 29.64
N LEU A 2 -2.86 -2.62 29.65
CA LEU A 2 -1.86 -3.01 28.66
C LEU A 2 -2.53 -3.35 27.31
N SER A 3 -2.00 -2.76 26.23
CA SER A 3 -2.32 -3.05 24.84
C SER A 3 -2.27 -4.56 24.58
N ARG A 4 -3.28 -5.10 23.90
CA ARG A 4 -3.29 -6.51 23.50
C ARG A 4 -2.17 -6.77 22.49
N GLU A 5 -1.05 -7.26 22.99
CA GLU A 5 -0.12 -8.06 22.18
C GLU A 5 -0.86 -9.30 21.70
N LYS A 6 -1.11 -9.39 20.41
CA LYS A 6 -1.48 -10.69 19.82
C LYS A 6 -0.23 -11.54 19.74
N ILE A 7 0.04 -12.33 20.77
CA ILE A 7 1.17 -13.26 20.85
C ILE A 7 0.79 -14.56 20.12
N SER A 8 1.38 -14.87 18.99
CA SER A 8 1.40 -16.18 18.35
C SER A 8 2.83 -16.76 18.29
N ASN A 9 2.95 -18.00 18.65
CA ASN A 9 4.19 -18.66 19.03
C ASN A 9 5.07 -18.96 17.81
N SER A 10 6.22 -18.37 17.74
CA SER A 10 7.53 -18.63 17.14
C SER A 10 8.16 -17.34 16.61
N ARG A 11 9.07 -16.73 17.42
CA ARG A 11 9.77 -15.45 17.20
C ARG A 11 8.85 -14.33 16.71
N GLN A 12 7.84 -14.02 17.52
CA GLN A 12 6.90 -12.95 17.20
C GLN A 12 7.55 -11.61 17.36
N LEU A 13 7.65 -10.92 16.23
CA LEU A 13 7.82 -9.47 16.20
C LEU A 13 6.51 -8.85 16.73
N ALA A 14 6.62 -7.90 17.63
CA ALA A 14 5.46 -7.13 18.06
C ALA A 14 4.81 -6.48 16.83
N VAL A 15 3.49 -6.52 16.75
CA VAL A 15 2.72 -5.86 15.69
C VAL A 15 1.96 -4.73 16.33
N TYR A 16 2.31 -3.50 15.93
CA TYR A 16 1.60 -2.29 16.30
C TYR A 16 0.62 -1.91 15.21
N VAL A 17 -0.54 -1.43 15.58
CA VAL A 17 -1.61 -1.05 14.64
C VAL A 17 -2.10 0.36 14.97
N MET A 18 -2.30 1.18 13.94
CA MET A 18 -2.88 2.52 14.03
C MET A 18 -3.85 2.72 12.86
N HIS A 19 -4.87 3.55 13.05
CA HIS A 19 -5.80 3.94 11.99
C HIS A 19 -5.51 5.36 11.50
N TYR A 20 -5.56 5.52 10.17
CA TYR A 20 -5.45 6.81 9.49
C TYR A 20 -6.75 7.07 8.73
N HIS A 21 -7.38 8.22 8.97
CA HIS A 21 -8.62 8.62 8.31
C HIS A 21 -8.31 9.39 7.04
N SER A 22 -8.45 8.73 5.89
CA SER A 22 -8.25 9.34 4.58
C SER A 22 -9.57 9.85 3.99
N PRO A 23 -9.51 10.72 2.94
CA PRO A 23 -10.72 11.19 2.24
C PRO A 23 -11.53 10.08 1.57
N ILE A 24 -10.94 8.90 1.35
CA ILE A 24 -11.57 7.77 0.66
C ILE A 24 -11.78 6.55 1.55
N GLY A 25 -11.65 6.73 2.85
CA GLY A 25 -11.91 5.70 3.85
C GLY A 25 -10.78 5.53 4.86
N THR A 26 -11.05 4.72 5.88
CA THR A 26 -10.09 4.44 6.94
C THR A 26 -9.03 3.45 6.45
N ILE A 27 -7.79 3.73 6.80
CA ILE A 27 -6.61 2.92 6.49
C ILE A 27 -6.06 2.38 7.80
N GLU A 28 -5.85 1.08 7.87
CA GLU A 28 -5.11 0.44 8.94
C GLU A 28 -3.63 0.40 8.58
N LEU A 29 -2.80 0.90 9.47
CA LEU A 29 -1.35 0.85 9.40
C LEU A 29 -0.83 -0.19 10.37
N SER A 30 0.09 -1.04 9.93
CA SER A 30 0.77 -2.03 10.77
C SER A 30 2.27 -1.82 10.74
N SER A 31 2.94 -2.05 11.88
CA SER A 31 4.38 -1.88 12.01
C SER A 31 4.98 -2.90 12.98
N ASP A 32 6.25 -3.23 12.77
CA ASP A 32 7.09 -3.98 13.72
C ASP A 32 7.76 -3.09 14.78
N GLY A 33 7.43 -1.78 14.78
CA GLY A 33 7.99 -0.75 15.65
C GLY A 33 9.08 0.10 14.96
N ILE A 34 9.63 -0.36 13.84
CA ILE A 34 10.70 0.31 13.08
C ILE A 34 10.25 0.60 11.65
N SER A 35 9.67 -0.40 11.00
CA SER A 35 9.25 -0.35 9.60
C SER A 35 7.74 -0.51 9.47
N LEU A 36 7.16 0.07 8.43
CA LEU A 36 5.79 -0.18 8.03
C LEU A 36 5.71 -1.56 7.39
N THR A 37 4.83 -2.41 7.92
CA THR A 37 4.63 -3.80 7.45
C THR A 37 3.30 -4.01 6.77
N GLY A 38 2.34 -3.09 6.98
CA GLY A 38 1.02 -3.15 6.37
C GLY A 38 0.38 -1.76 6.22
N LEU A 39 -0.38 -1.61 5.16
CA LEU A 39 -1.24 -0.46 4.89
C LEU A 39 -2.42 -0.92 4.04
N HIS A 40 -3.60 -0.98 4.64
CA HIS A 40 -4.80 -1.49 3.99
C HIS A 40 -6.02 -0.64 4.31
N PHE A 41 -6.93 -0.51 3.34
CA PHE A 41 -8.25 0.04 3.61
C PHE A 41 -9.08 -0.97 4.43
N VAL A 42 -9.76 -0.46 5.45
CA VAL A 42 -10.65 -1.25 6.31
C VAL A 42 -12.05 -0.64 6.32
N ASN A 43 -13.07 -1.50 6.44
CA ASN A 43 -14.47 -1.06 6.50
C ASN A 43 -14.98 -0.96 7.93
N GLU A 44 -14.42 -1.77 8.82
CA GLU A 44 -14.71 -1.78 10.25
C GLU A 44 -13.45 -1.43 11.00
N VAL A 45 -13.58 -0.60 12.00
CA VAL A 45 -12.49 -0.19 12.87
C VAL A 45 -12.74 -0.84 14.21
N ASP A 46 -11.88 -1.79 14.59
CA ASP A 46 -11.85 -2.24 15.98
C ASP A 46 -11.42 -1.08 16.87
N ASP A 47 -11.91 -1.02 18.12
CA ASP A 47 -11.45 -0.06 19.13
C ASP A 47 -9.95 -0.33 19.41
N VAL A 48 -9.09 0.27 18.58
CA VAL A 48 -7.64 0.25 18.76
C VAL A 48 -7.25 1.52 19.47
N ASP A 49 -6.38 1.38 20.45
CA ASP A 49 -5.78 2.53 21.10
C ASP A 49 -4.83 3.23 20.11
N ASP A 50 -5.33 4.24 19.41
CA ASP A 50 -4.56 5.06 18.48
C ASP A 50 -3.50 5.95 19.18
N ALA A 51 -3.31 5.77 20.49
CA ALA A 51 -2.31 6.49 21.28
C ALA A 51 -0.87 5.97 21.08
N ILE A 52 -0.65 5.04 20.16
CA ILE A 52 0.69 4.50 19.88
C ILE A 52 1.52 5.51 19.08
N ASP A 53 2.45 6.15 19.76
CA ASP A 53 3.35 7.14 19.15
C ASP A 53 4.64 6.48 18.63
N LEU A 54 4.61 5.95 17.41
CA LEU A 54 5.78 5.44 16.70
C LEU A 54 6.26 6.41 15.61
N ALA A 55 7.56 6.58 15.49
CA ALA A 55 8.17 7.41 14.45
C ALA A 55 7.72 7.00 13.04
N VAL A 56 7.63 5.70 12.77
CA VAL A 56 7.17 5.17 11.47
C VAL A 56 5.70 5.53 11.19
N PHE A 57 4.84 5.56 12.20
CA PHE A 57 3.45 5.96 12.01
C PHE A 57 3.30 7.46 11.77
N ARG A 58 4.06 8.29 12.50
CA ARG A 58 4.10 9.74 12.21
C ARG A 58 4.59 10.02 10.80
N GLN A 59 5.66 9.37 10.37
CA GLN A 59 6.21 9.52 9.02
C GLN A 59 5.24 9.03 7.95
N THR A 60 4.55 7.91 8.19
CA THR A 60 3.53 7.39 7.27
C THR A 60 2.33 8.33 7.17
N SER A 61 1.84 8.85 8.29
CA SER A 61 0.72 9.82 8.30
C SER A 61 1.08 11.10 7.54
N GLN A 62 2.26 11.66 7.76
CA GLN A 62 2.75 12.82 7.01
C GLN A 62 2.86 12.53 5.50
N TRP A 63 3.35 11.36 5.13
CA TRP A 63 3.42 10.95 3.74
C TRP A 63 2.02 10.83 3.11
N LEU A 64 1.06 10.25 3.82
CA LEU A 64 -0.33 10.15 3.38
C LEU A 64 -1.00 11.52 3.28
N ASP A 65 -0.75 12.45 4.22
CA ASP A 65 -1.26 13.81 4.14
C ASP A 65 -0.76 14.53 2.87
N ILE A 66 0.52 14.37 2.53
CA ILE A 66 1.08 14.92 1.29
C ILE A 66 0.45 14.25 0.07
N TYR A 67 0.32 12.92 0.10
CA TYR A 67 -0.28 12.15 -1.00
C TYR A 67 -1.72 12.59 -1.29
N PHE A 68 -2.58 12.61 -0.26
CA PHE A 68 -3.98 12.99 -0.41
C PHE A 68 -4.20 14.49 -0.67
N SER A 69 -3.22 15.33 -0.41
CA SER A 69 -3.25 16.74 -0.81
C SER A 69 -2.93 16.97 -2.29
N GLY A 70 -2.55 15.92 -3.04
CA GLY A 70 -2.13 16.02 -4.43
C GLY A 70 -0.78 16.70 -4.63
N ARG A 71 0.01 16.89 -3.58
CA ARG A 71 1.32 17.58 -3.60
C ARG A 71 2.52 16.65 -3.55
N MET A 72 2.31 15.38 -3.93
CA MET A 72 3.39 14.40 -3.98
C MET A 72 4.48 14.82 -4.97
N THR A 73 5.72 14.69 -4.56
CA THR A 73 6.89 14.97 -5.40
C THR A 73 7.86 13.78 -5.36
N ASP A 74 8.78 13.72 -6.32
CA ASP A 74 9.83 12.69 -6.38
C ASP A 74 10.78 12.72 -5.17
N THR A 75 10.82 13.85 -4.44
CA THR A 75 11.63 14.02 -3.22
C THR A 75 10.88 13.63 -1.95
N THR A 76 9.58 13.30 -2.03
CA THR A 76 8.81 12.89 -0.87
C THR A 76 9.27 11.51 -0.40
N GLN A 77 9.90 11.48 0.77
CA GLN A 77 10.43 10.25 1.34
C GLN A 77 9.32 9.36 1.89
N ALA A 78 9.25 8.12 1.39
CA ALA A 78 8.41 7.09 1.99
C ALA A 78 8.96 6.64 3.35
N PRO A 79 8.11 6.18 4.27
CA PRO A 79 8.56 5.55 5.52
C PRO A 79 9.36 4.27 5.20
N PRO A 80 10.19 3.78 6.14
CA PRO A 80 10.87 2.51 5.97
C PRO A 80 9.85 1.37 5.85
N LEU A 81 10.01 0.53 4.83
CA LEU A 81 9.11 -0.58 4.52
C LEU A 81 9.77 -1.92 4.85
N ARG A 82 8.99 -2.83 5.40
CA ARG A 82 9.33 -4.24 5.50
C ARG A 82 8.25 -5.07 4.83
N LEU A 83 8.55 -5.55 3.62
CA LEU A 83 7.62 -6.31 2.79
C LEU A 83 7.89 -7.81 2.96
N GLU A 84 6.95 -8.50 3.59
CA GLU A 84 6.99 -9.95 3.76
C GLU A 84 6.25 -10.62 2.60
N GLY A 85 6.89 -11.58 1.96
CA GLY A 85 6.31 -12.32 0.84
C GLY A 85 7.30 -13.25 0.18
N THR A 86 6.85 -14.01 -0.82
CA THR A 86 7.68 -14.90 -1.61
C THR A 86 8.69 -14.09 -2.46
N PRO A 87 9.80 -14.71 -2.91
CA PRO A 87 10.74 -14.05 -3.82
C PRO A 87 10.07 -13.47 -5.08
N PHE A 88 9.09 -14.19 -5.64
CA PHE A 88 8.31 -13.71 -6.80
C PHE A 88 7.47 -12.49 -6.47
N GLN A 89 6.75 -12.50 -5.34
CA GLN A 89 5.98 -11.35 -4.89
C GLN A 89 6.86 -10.12 -4.67
N LYS A 90 7.98 -10.27 -3.98
CA LYS A 90 8.94 -9.19 -3.75
C LYS A 90 9.51 -8.64 -5.06
N LYS A 91 9.78 -9.49 -6.04
CA LYS A 91 10.21 -9.07 -7.39
C LYS A 91 9.13 -8.25 -8.09
N VAL A 92 7.86 -8.65 -8.00
CA VAL A 92 6.74 -7.87 -8.55
C VAL A 92 6.61 -6.54 -7.83
N TRP A 93 6.59 -6.52 -6.49
CA TRP A 93 6.41 -5.28 -5.71
C TRP A 93 7.56 -4.29 -5.93
N SER A 94 8.80 -4.77 -6.11
CA SER A 94 9.92 -3.89 -6.48
C SER A 94 9.71 -3.19 -7.82
N GLN A 95 9.04 -3.83 -8.77
CA GLN A 95 8.67 -3.20 -10.03
C GLN A 95 7.57 -2.15 -9.85
N LEU A 96 6.62 -2.38 -8.95
CA LEU A 96 5.59 -1.38 -8.65
C LEU A 96 6.20 -0.08 -8.14
N LEU A 97 7.21 -0.17 -7.29
CA LEU A 97 7.91 1.00 -6.75
C LEU A 97 8.62 1.85 -7.82
N THR A 98 8.84 1.31 -9.01
CA THR A 98 9.43 2.06 -10.14
C THR A 98 8.40 2.83 -10.96
N ILE A 99 7.10 2.64 -10.71
CA ILE A 99 6.04 3.33 -11.46
C ILE A 99 5.89 4.76 -10.91
N PRO A 100 6.17 5.80 -11.72
CA PRO A 100 6.08 7.17 -11.25
C PRO A 100 4.66 7.57 -10.83
N TYR A 101 4.57 8.56 -9.96
CA TYR A 101 3.32 9.21 -9.61
C TYR A 101 2.60 9.73 -10.87
N GLY A 102 1.30 9.52 -10.96
CA GLY A 102 0.49 9.92 -12.11
C GLY A 102 0.71 9.09 -13.38
N LYS A 103 1.41 7.96 -13.29
CA LYS A 103 1.63 7.04 -14.43
C LYS A 103 0.99 5.69 -14.15
N THR A 104 0.55 5.03 -15.21
CA THR A 104 0.02 3.67 -15.16
C THR A 104 0.83 2.74 -16.05
N VAL A 105 0.84 1.46 -15.69
CA VAL A 105 1.41 0.38 -16.51
C VAL A 105 0.44 -0.79 -16.54
N THR A 106 0.57 -1.65 -17.55
CA THR A 106 -0.26 -2.85 -17.64
C THR A 106 0.34 -4.03 -16.89
N TYR A 107 -0.49 -5.00 -16.50
CA TYR A 107 -0.02 -6.28 -15.92
C TYR A 107 0.96 -6.98 -16.87
N GLY A 108 0.70 -6.95 -18.17
CA GLY A 108 1.57 -7.52 -19.19
C GLY A 108 2.93 -6.81 -19.25
N ALA A 109 2.98 -5.50 -19.09
CA ALA A 109 4.23 -4.75 -19.06
C ALA A 109 5.10 -5.13 -17.85
N ILE A 110 4.49 -5.30 -16.66
CA ILE A 110 5.19 -5.80 -15.48
C ILE A 110 5.72 -7.22 -15.72
N ALA A 111 4.86 -8.12 -16.23
CA ALA A 111 5.25 -9.50 -16.56
C ALA A 111 6.46 -9.54 -17.47
N LYS A 112 6.46 -8.74 -18.55
CA LYS A 112 7.58 -8.62 -19.49
C LYS A 112 8.87 -8.16 -18.82
N ARG A 113 8.79 -7.14 -17.96
CA ARG A 113 9.97 -6.59 -17.25
C ARG A 113 10.65 -7.61 -16.35
N ILE A 114 9.87 -8.48 -15.71
CA ILE A 114 10.42 -9.51 -14.80
C ILE A 114 10.67 -10.85 -15.47
N GLY A 115 10.45 -10.97 -16.78
CA GLY A 115 10.60 -12.21 -17.53
C GLY A 115 9.56 -13.28 -17.19
N CYS A 116 8.38 -12.88 -16.75
CA CYS A 116 7.27 -13.77 -16.44
C CYS A 116 6.32 -13.88 -17.64
N ARG A 117 5.94 -15.11 -18.02
CA ARG A 117 5.01 -15.34 -19.14
C ARG A 117 3.55 -15.19 -18.76
N SER A 118 3.24 -15.08 -17.47
CA SER A 118 1.87 -15.05 -16.96
C SER A 118 1.53 -13.70 -16.34
N ALA A 119 0.75 -12.89 -17.03
CA ALA A 119 0.18 -11.66 -16.46
C ALA A 119 -0.75 -11.96 -15.28
N GLN A 120 -1.40 -13.14 -15.29
CA GLN A 120 -2.26 -13.58 -14.19
C GLN A 120 -1.47 -13.88 -12.92
N ALA A 121 -0.29 -14.49 -13.02
CA ALA A 121 0.59 -14.70 -11.87
C ALA A 121 1.06 -13.37 -11.27
N VAL A 122 1.38 -12.40 -12.13
CA VAL A 122 1.72 -11.04 -11.71
C VAL A 122 0.54 -10.36 -11.00
N ALA A 123 -0.67 -10.46 -11.56
CA ALA A 123 -1.87 -9.92 -10.93
C ALA A 123 -2.12 -10.54 -9.55
N GLY A 124 -1.90 -11.85 -9.39
CA GLY A 124 -1.97 -12.54 -8.11
C GLY A 124 -0.97 -12.01 -7.08
N ALA A 125 0.26 -11.73 -7.48
CA ALA A 125 1.28 -11.14 -6.62
C ALA A 125 0.94 -9.69 -6.24
N ILE A 126 0.42 -8.91 -7.19
CA ILE A 126 -0.02 -7.52 -6.97
C ILE A 126 -1.18 -7.47 -5.95
N SER A 127 -2.15 -8.39 -6.05
CA SER A 127 -3.28 -8.45 -5.11
C SER A 127 -2.87 -8.76 -3.67
N ARG A 128 -1.69 -9.30 -3.46
CA ARG A 128 -1.11 -9.60 -2.14
C ARG A 128 -0.15 -8.55 -1.63
N ASN A 129 -0.10 -7.39 -2.26
CA ASN A 129 0.69 -6.25 -1.79
C ASN A 129 0.31 -5.90 -0.34
N PRO A 130 1.27 -5.95 0.61
CA PRO A 130 0.97 -5.67 2.01
C PRO A 130 0.86 -4.18 2.34
N VAL A 131 1.40 -3.30 1.50
CA VAL A 131 1.47 -1.85 1.75
C VAL A 131 0.89 -1.09 0.56
N SER A 132 -0.42 -1.03 0.50
CA SER A 132 -1.14 -0.30 -0.55
C SER A 132 -0.75 1.19 -0.59
N ILE A 133 -0.97 1.84 -1.70
CA ILE A 133 -0.67 3.25 -1.98
C ILE A 133 0.84 3.52 -2.08
N ILE A 134 1.63 3.25 -1.05
CA ILE A 134 3.09 3.45 -1.06
C ILE A 134 3.74 2.50 -2.07
N VAL A 135 3.39 1.21 -2.02
CA VAL A 135 3.67 0.26 -3.10
C VAL A 135 2.49 0.35 -4.07
N PRO A 136 2.62 1.06 -5.21
CA PRO A 136 1.48 1.60 -5.94
C PRO A 136 0.80 0.57 -6.85
N CYS A 137 0.19 -0.45 -6.28
CA CYS A 137 -0.55 -1.46 -7.03
C CYS A 137 -1.78 -0.90 -7.77
N HIS A 138 -2.32 0.26 -7.34
CA HIS A 138 -3.39 0.96 -8.04
C HIS A 138 -2.96 1.54 -9.40
N ARG A 139 -1.66 1.70 -9.66
CA ARG A 139 -1.10 2.16 -10.95
C ARG A 139 -1.01 1.06 -12.01
N VAL A 140 -1.41 -0.17 -11.68
CA VAL A 140 -1.44 -1.27 -12.65
C VAL A 140 -2.85 -1.47 -13.18
N VAL A 141 -2.99 -1.47 -14.49
CA VAL A 141 -4.27 -1.52 -15.22
C VAL A 141 -4.30 -2.66 -16.22
N GLY A 142 -5.48 -3.00 -16.72
CA GLY A 142 -5.66 -3.97 -17.81
C GLY A 142 -5.05 -3.48 -19.14
N ALA A 143 -4.89 -4.37 -20.11
CA ALA A 143 -4.27 -4.08 -21.41
C ALA A 143 -4.98 -2.97 -22.22
N ASP A 144 -6.25 -2.76 -21.98
CA ASP A 144 -7.10 -1.73 -22.58
C ASP A 144 -7.26 -0.49 -21.69
N GLY A 145 -6.47 -0.37 -20.63
CA GLY A 145 -6.57 0.71 -19.62
C GLY A 145 -7.71 0.52 -18.63
N LYS A 146 -8.43 -0.59 -18.66
CA LYS A 146 -9.52 -0.87 -17.71
C LYS A 146 -9.00 -1.04 -16.30
N LEU A 147 -9.76 -0.48 -15.36
CA LEU A 147 -9.50 -0.69 -13.93
C LEU A 147 -10.02 -2.08 -13.54
N THR A 148 -9.08 -2.95 -13.18
CA THR A 148 -9.36 -4.31 -12.74
C THR A 148 -8.58 -4.60 -11.48
N GLY A 149 -9.15 -5.45 -10.62
CA GLY A 149 -8.46 -6.05 -9.49
C GLY A 149 -7.76 -5.05 -8.55
N TYR A 150 -8.44 -4.66 -7.49
CA TYR A 150 -7.82 -3.88 -6.40
C TYR A 150 -8.37 -4.36 -5.05
N ALA A 151 -7.48 -4.70 -4.13
CA ALA A 151 -7.88 -5.22 -2.81
C ALA A 151 -8.74 -4.22 -2.02
N GLY A 152 -8.51 -2.92 -2.18
CA GLY A 152 -9.30 -1.85 -1.60
C GLY A 152 -10.61 -1.54 -2.34
N GLY A 153 -10.90 -2.23 -3.44
CA GLY A 153 -12.08 -1.98 -4.30
C GLY A 153 -11.79 -1.03 -5.47
N ILE A 154 -12.49 -1.25 -6.58
CA ILE A 154 -12.29 -0.50 -7.84
C ILE A 154 -12.58 0.99 -7.66
N GLY A 155 -13.56 1.36 -6.85
CA GLY A 155 -13.87 2.76 -6.55
C GLY A 155 -12.67 3.51 -5.92
N ARG A 156 -12.02 2.90 -4.93
CA ARG A 156 -10.81 3.47 -4.32
C ARG A 156 -9.64 3.52 -5.29
N LYS A 157 -9.46 2.50 -6.13
CA LYS A 157 -8.45 2.52 -7.20
C LYS A 157 -8.66 3.71 -8.14
N HIS A 158 -9.89 3.92 -8.58
CA HIS A 158 -10.26 5.08 -9.40
C HIS A 158 -9.94 6.40 -8.68
N SER A 159 -10.34 6.54 -7.42
CA SER A 159 -10.09 7.75 -6.63
C SER A 159 -8.59 8.03 -6.49
N LEU A 160 -7.76 7.03 -6.21
CA LEU A 160 -6.31 7.18 -6.12
C LEU A 160 -5.71 7.67 -7.45
N LEU A 161 -6.14 7.10 -8.58
CA LEU A 161 -5.69 7.55 -9.89
C LEU A 161 -6.14 8.97 -10.22
N CYS A 162 -7.36 9.36 -9.83
CA CYS A 162 -7.82 10.73 -9.98
C CYS A 162 -6.98 11.73 -9.17
N ILE A 163 -6.61 11.40 -7.92
CA ILE A 163 -5.72 12.23 -7.11
C ILE A 163 -4.40 12.45 -7.84
N GLU A 164 -3.82 11.37 -8.37
CA GLU A 164 -2.53 11.41 -9.06
C GLU A 164 -2.57 12.15 -10.40
N ASP A 165 -3.72 12.19 -11.06
CA ASP A 165 -3.94 12.93 -12.31
C ASP A 165 -4.29 14.41 -12.07
N GLY A 166 -4.27 14.86 -10.81
CA GLY A 166 -4.61 16.24 -10.43
C GLY A 166 -6.12 16.52 -10.37
N GLY A 167 -6.96 15.48 -10.38
CA GLY A 167 -8.39 15.57 -10.17
C GLY A 167 -8.73 15.83 -8.70
N LEU A 168 -9.72 16.69 -8.47
CA LEU A 168 -10.38 16.82 -7.17
C LEU A 168 -11.54 15.81 -7.11
N PHE A 169 -11.79 15.27 -5.90
CA PHE A 169 -12.95 14.41 -5.66
C PHE A 169 -14.24 15.20 -5.78
#